data_fe9d1c66d3cb413274edbaeb9e21960f
#
_entry.id   fe9d1c66d3cb413274edbaeb9e21960f
#
_cell.length_a   1.000
_cell.length_b   1.000
_cell.length_c   1.000
_cell.angle_alpha   90.00
_cell.angle_beta   90.00
_cell.angle_gamma   90.00
#
_symmetry.space_group_name_H-M   'P 1'
#
loop_
_entity.id
_entity.type
_entity.pdbx_description
1 polymer ?
#
loop_
_entity_poly.entity_id
_entity_poly.type
_entity_poly.pdbx_seq_one_letter_code
_entity_poly.pdbx_strand_id
1 'polypeptide(L)'
;ASDVYKRQLYESRQHKRSGRESLDCALALQELVNLGVDNIMTFDAHDKRVQNAIPNGSFENIMPTYQMIKSLVNSVEDLHVDKDHLMVISPDEGALHRCIYFATQLGVNLGMFYKRRDYTRVVNGRNPIVEHQYLGDSVEGKDIIIVDDMISSGESMLEVCSKLKGLKAGRIFVCTTFGLFCNGLEVFDEAYKNG
;
A
#
# COMPACT_ATOMS: atom_id res chain seq x y z
N ALA A 1 -2.50 -8.63 21.35
CA ALA A 1 -2.09 -7.21 21.42
C ALA A 1 -1.84 -6.61 20.03
N SER A 2 -1.30 -7.37 19.07
CA SER A 2 -1.05 -6.87 17.70
C SER A 2 -2.33 -6.54 16.93
N ASP A 3 -3.45 -7.21 17.23
CA ASP A 3 -4.72 -6.96 16.56
C ASP A 3 -5.36 -5.62 16.95
N VAL A 4 -5.03 -5.07 18.10
CA VAL A 4 -5.56 -3.78 18.55
C VAL A 4 -4.94 -2.64 17.76
N TYR A 5 -3.66 -2.73 17.41
CA TYR A 5 -2.97 -1.69 16.64
C TYR A 5 -3.35 -1.68 15.15
N LYS A 6 -3.65 -2.83 14.57
CA LYS A 6 -4.12 -2.94 13.18
C LYS A 6 -5.56 -2.45 12.97
N ARG A 7 -6.28 -2.15 14.05
CA ARG A 7 -7.67 -1.72 14.04
C ARG A 7 -7.87 -0.29 14.52
N GLN A 8 -6.89 0.56 14.31
CA GLN A 8 -7.07 1.98 14.59
C GLN A 8 -8.10 2.61 13.61
N LEU A 9 -8.75 3.67 14.03
CA LEU A 9 -9.89 4.30 13.35
C LEU A 9 -9.67 4.58 11.86
N TYR A 10 -8.44 4.90 11.47
CA TYR A 10 -8.08 5.21 10.09
C TYR A 10 -7.82 3.98 9.22
N GLU A 11 -7.53 2.81 9.80
CA GLU A 11 -7.27 1.57 9.06
C GLU A 11 -8.46 0.61 9.09
N SER A 12 -9.19 0.58 10.21
CA SER A 12 -10.23 -0.41 10.45
C SER A 12 -11.49 -0.14 9.68
N ARG A 13 -11.83 -1.12 8.82
CA ARG A 13 -13.14 -1.16 8.19
C ARG A 13 -13.52 0.10 7.44
N GLN A 14 -12.54 0.68 6.74
CA GLN A 14 -12.78 1.86 5.91
C GLN A 14 -13.69 1.55 4.72
N HIS A 15 -13.63 0.35 4.16
CA HIS A 15 -14.22 0.05 2.87
C HIS A 15 -15.41 -0.92 2.92
N LYS A 16 -15.53 -1.74 3.95
CA LYS A 16 -16.67 -2.66 4.07
C LYS A 16 -16.95 -3.10 5.49
N ARG A 17 -18.19 -3.42 5.71
CA ARG A 17 -18.66 -4.15 6.87
C ARG A 17 -18.88 -5.61 6.51
N SER A 18 -18.43 -6.52 7.33
CA SER A 18 -18.66 -7.95 7.16
C SER A 18 -19.49 -8.50 8.33
N GLY A 19 -20.55 -9.24 7.99
CA GLY A 19 -21.44 -9.82 8.98
C GLY A 19 -22.12 -8.79 9.88
N ARG A 20 -22.00 -8.97 11.20
CA ARG A 20 -22.61 -8.11 12.23
C ARG A 20 -21.66 -7.03 12.75
N GLU A 21 -20.59 -6.76 12.06
CA GLU A 21 -19.59 -5.77 12.48
C GLU A 21 -20.00 -4.36 12.11
N SER A 22 -19.58 -3.38 12.91
CA SER A 22 -19.74 -1.95 12.60
C SER A 22 -18.75 -1.50 11.52
N LEU A 23 -19.05 -0.39 10.88
CA LEU A 23 -18.12 0.34 10.01
C LEU A 23 -17.47 1.44 10.85
N ASP A 24 -16.47 1.07 11.66
CA ASP A 24 -15.94 1.91 12.72
C ASP A 24 -15.38 3.25 12.21
N CYS A 25 -14.71 3.23 11.06
CA CYS A 25 -14.21 4.45 10.43
C CYS A 25 -15.35 5.43 10.10
N ALA A 26 -16.47 4.93 9.58
CA ALA A 26 -17.63 5.76 9.27
C ALA A 26 -18.25 6.38 10.53
N LEU A 27 -18.36 5.59 11.60
CA LEU A 27 -18.86 6.09 12.88
C LEU A 27 -17.96 7.19 13.46
N ALA A 28 -16.65 6.99 13.42
CA ALA A 28 -15.70 7.99 13.88
C ALA A 28 -15.78 9.30 13.08
N LEU A 29 -15.88 9.22 11.75
CA LEU A 29 -16.05 10.41 10.91
C LEU A 29 -17.37 11.15 11.20
N GLN A 30 -18.46 10.41 11.37
CA GLN A 30 -19.77 10.99 11.73
C GLN A 30 -19.74 11.65 13.11
N GLU A 31 -19.02 11.04 14.08
CA GLU A 31 -18.84 11.63 15.40
C GLU A 31 -18.07 12.97 15.33
N LEU A 32 -17.01 13.05 14.54
CA LEU A 32 -16.29 14.32 14.33
C LEU A 32 -17.20 15.39 13.73
N VAL A 33 -17.99 15.08 12.73
CA VAL A 33 -18.95 16.01 12.13
C VAL A 33 -20.00 16.43 13.15
N ASN A 34 -20.53 15.52 13.97
CA ASN A 34 -21.48 15.81 15.03
C ASN A 34 -20.90 16.70 16.13
N LEU A 35 -19.58 16.63 16.34
CA LEU A 35 -18.86 17.52 17.26
C LEU A 35 -18.58 18.92 16.69
N GLY A 36 -19.00 19.18 15.43
CA GLY A 36 -18.84 20.48 14.78
C GLY A 36 -17.59 20.62 13.92
N VAL A 37 -16.96 19.52 13.53
CA VAL A 37 -15.85 19.54 12.56
C VAL A 37 -16.40 19.70 11.14
N ASP A 38 -16.13 20.82 10.50
CA ASP A 38 -16.61 21.15 9.15
C ASP A 38 -15.77 20.51 8.05
N ASN A 39 -14.46 20.41 8.26
CA ASN A 39 -13.51 19.93 7.26
C ASN A 39 -12.59 18.87 7.84
N ILE A 40 -12.45 17.75 7.14
CA ILE A 40 -11.54 16.67 7.50
C ILE A 40 -10.54 16.50 6.36
N MET A 41 -9.26 16.58 6.67
CA MET A 41 -8.17 16.34 5.72
C MET A 41 -7.37 15.12 6.16
N THR A 42 -7.00 14.26 5.22
CA THR A 42 -6.11 13.14 5.47
C THR A 42 -5.10 12.98 4.34
N PHE A 43 -3.98 12.34 4.65
CA PHE A 43 -3.03 11.90 3.63
C PHE A 43 -3.26 10.44 3.32
N ASP A 44 -3.44 10.12 2.02
CA ASP A 44 -3.49 8.78 1.47
C ASP A 44 -4.39 7.82 2.27
N ALA A 45 -5.68 8.13 2.33
CA ALA A 45 -6.65 7.28 3.00
C ALA A 45 -6.52 5.84 2.46
N HIS A 46 -6.47 4.85 3.36
CA HIS A 46 -6.38 3.44 3.01
C HIS A 46 -7.46 3.03 2.00
N ASP A 47 -8.68 3.50 2.19
CA ASP A 47 -9.75 3.43 1.20
C ASP A 47 -10.37 4.81 0.99
N LYS A 48 -10.25 5.34 -0.22
CA LYS A 48 -10.81 6.66 -0.59
C LYS A 48 -12.33 6.78 -0.43
N ARG A 49 -13.05 5.65 -0.35
CA ARG A 49 -14.51 5.63 -0.16
C ARG A 49 -14.97 6.05 1.22
N VAL A 50 -14.03 6.20 2.19
CA VAL A 50 -14.36 6.69 3.55
C VAL A 50 -15.08 8.02 3.54
N GLN A 51 -14.80 8.87 2.54
CA GLN A 51 -15.53 10.15 2.35
C GLN A 51 -17.05 9.98 2.22
N ASN A 52 -17.53 8.83 1.74
CA ASN A 52 -18.96 8.55 1.58
C ASN A 52 -19.68 8.38 2.93
N ALA A 53 -18.95 8.25 4.04
CA ALA A 53 -19.53 8.15 5.38
C ALA A 53 -20.09 9.48 5.90
N ILE A 54 -19.63 10.61 5.33
CA ILE A 54 -20.01 11.97 5.74
C ILE A 54 -20.49 12.79 4.52
N PRO A 55 -21.64 12.43 3.91
CA PRO A 55 -22.09 13.04 2.66
C PRO A 55 -22.34 14.54 2.76
N ASN A 56 -22.56 15.06 3.96
CA ASN A 56 -22.78 16.48 4.22
C ASN A 56 -21.55 17.21 4.77
N GLY A 57 -20.44 16.48 4.97
CA GLY A 57 -19.17 17.04 5.45
C GLY A 57 -18.17 17.20 4.32
N SER A 58 -17.17 18.06 4.55
CA SER A 58 -16.04 18.17 3.66
C SER A 58 -14.95 17.15 4.04
N PHE A 59 -14.50 16.36 3.06
CA PHE A 59 -13.42 15.40 3.24
C PHE A 59 -12.41 15.51 2.09
N GLU A 60 -11.18 15.80 2.42
CA GLU A 60 -10.09 15.91 1.46
C GLU A 60 -9.05 14.81 1.69
N ASN A 61 -8.86 13.98 0.66
CA ASN A 61 -7.81 12.96 0.64
C ASN A 61 -6.64 13.44 -0.20
N ILE A 62 -5.57 13.86 0.45
CA ILE A 62 -4.36 14.40 -0.19
C ILE A 62 -3.43 13.25 -0.55
N MET A 63 -3.15 13.09 -1.85
CA MET A 63 -2.24 12.07 -2.34
C MET A 63 -0.80 12.60 -2.34
N PRO A 64 0.14 11.91 -1.66
CA PRO A 64 1.54 12.35 -1.57
C PRO A 64 2.37 12.05 -2.82
N THR A 65 1.76 11.53 -3.88
CA THR A 65 2.41 11.03 -5.11
C THR A 65 3.44 12.01 -5.68
N TYR A 66 3.09 13.29 -5.78
CA TYR A 66 4.02 14.30 -6.29
C TYR A 66 5.29 14.41 -5.46
N GLN A 67 5.15 14.43 -4.14
CA GLN A 67 6.29 14.54 -3.22
C GLN A 67 7.16 13.28 -3.25
N MET A 68 6.53 12.11 -3.35
CA MET A 68 7.24 10.83 -3.49
C MET A 68 8.05 10.78 -4.79
N ILE A 69 7.43 11.11 -5.92
CA ILE A 69 8.11 11.16 -7.23
C ILE A 69 9.27 12.17 -7.20
N LYS A 70 9.01 13.37 -6.70
CA LYS A 70 10.04 14.41 -6.58
C LYS A 70 11.22 13.97 -5.73
N SER A 71 10.94 13.34 -4.58
CA SER A 71 11.98 12.82 -3.70
C SER A 71 12.79 11.73 -4.39
N LEU A 72 12.12 10.78 -5.04
CA LEU A 72 12.76 9.68 -5.74
C LEU A 72 13.69 10.15 -6.85
N VAL A 73 13.19 11.03 -7.74
CA VAL A 73 13.97 11.59 -8.87
C VAL A 73 15.15 12.40 -8.39
N ASN A 74 15.02 13.12 -7.27
CA ASN A 74 16.13 13.92 -6.73
C ASN A 74 17.17 13.10 -5.94
N SER A 75 16.79 11.94 -5.43
CA SER A 75 17.66 11.13 -4.54
C SER A 75 18.30 9.96 -5.25
N VAL A 76 17.78 9.55 -6.40
CA VAL A 76 18.28 8.40 -7.14
C VAL A 76 18.92 8.89 -8.43
N GLU A 77 20.25 8.86 -8.45
CA GLU A 77 21.03 9.08 -9.65
C GLU A 77 20.73 7.99 -10.67
N ASP A 78 20.74 8.33 -11.96
CA ASP A 78 20.52 7.39 -13.06
C ASP A 78 19.16 6.66 -13.04
N LEU A 79 18.12 7.28 -12.49
CA LEU A 79 16.77 6.74 -12.60
C LEU A 79 16.18 7.10 -13.98
N HIS A 80 16.06 6.09 -14.83
CA HIS A 80 15.42 6.24 -16.14
C HIS A 80 13.91 6.06 -16.03
N VAL A 81 13.16 7.16 -16.22
CA VAL A 81 11.70 7.16 -16.12
C VAL A 81 11.08 6.91 -17.49
N ASP A 82 11.10 5.66 -17.90
CA ASP A 82 10.49 5.16 -19.14
C ASP A 82 10.00 3.72 -18.97
N LYS A 83 9.23 3.21 -19.94
CA LYS A 83 8.59 1.87 -19.88
C LYS A 83 9.58 0.71 -19.98
N ASP A 84 10.76 0.96 -20.53
CA ASP A 84 11.76 -0.10 -20.72
C ASP A 84 12.58 -0.32 -19.46
N HIS A 85 12.80 0.74 -18.65
CA HIS A 85 13.69 0.72 -17.51
C HIS A 85 12.99 0.79 -16.15
N LEU A 86 11.74 1.28 -16.09
CA LEU A 86 11.02 1.49 -14.84
C LEU A 86 9.62 0.88 -14.88
N MET A 87 9.22 0.29 -13.76
CA MET A 87 7.88 -0.25 -13.60
C MET A 87 7.35 -0.01 -12.19
N VAL A 88 6.07 0.25 -12.06
CA VAL A 88 5.38 0.32 -10.76
C VAL A 88 4.77 -1.04 -10.44
N ILE A 89 4.94 -1.49 -9.20
CA ILE A 89 4.38 -2.76 -8.73
C ILE A 89 3.48 -2.51 -7.53
N SER A 90 2.24 -3.02 -7.62
CA SER A 90 1.35 -3.07 -6.47
C SER A 90 1.68 -4.29 -5.60
N PRO A 91 1.94 -4.10 -4.30
CA PRO A 91 2.28 -5.22 -3.40
C PRO A 91 1.09 -6.15 -3.16
N ASP A 92 -0.13 -5.66 -3.33
CA ASP A 92 -1.36 -6.45 -3.24
C ASP A 92 -2.54 -5.73 -3.93
N GLU A 93 -3.73 -6.30 -3.81
CA GLU A 93 -4.96 -5.75 -4.40
C GLU A 93 -5.38 -4.42 -3.74
N GLY A 94 -5.09 -4.24 -2.46
CA GLY A 94 -5.46 -3.04 -1.70
C GLY A 94 -4.73 -1.79 -2.19
N ALA A 95 -3.45 -1.92 -2.49
CA ALA A 95 -2.61 -0.83 -2.97
C ALA A 95 -2.80 -0.50 -4.47
N LEU A 96 -3.49 -1.37 -5.23
CA LEU A 96 -3.57 -1.27 -6.69
C LEU A 96 -4.01 0.10 -7.18
N HIS A 97 -4.99 0.72 -6.54
CA HIS A 97 -5.52 2.00 -6.99
C HIS A 97 -4.48 3.13 -6.91
N ARG A 98 -3.69 3.19 -5.81
CA ARG A 98 -2.63 4.20 -5.67
C ARG A 98 -1.49 3.93 -6.65
N CYS A 99 -1.18 2.66 -6.90
CA CYS A 99 -0.18 2.26 -7.89
C CYS A 99 -0.58 2.62 -9.32
N ILE A 100 -1.86 2.46 -9.70
CA ILE A 100 -2.38 2.93 -11.00
C ILE A 100 -2.15 4.44 -11.15
N TYR A 101 -2.52 5.21 -10.14
CA TYR A 101 -2.32 6.66 -10.18
C TYR A 101 -0.84 7.02 -10.32
N PHE A 102 0.03 6.38 -9.53
CA PHE A 102 1.47 6.61 -9.55
C PHE A 102 2.09 6.26 -10.92
N ALA A 103 1.77 5.08 -11.46
CA ALA A 103 2.24 4.63 -12.77
C ALA A 103 1.77 5.55 -13.90
N THR A 104 0.52 6.05 -13.82
CA THR A 104 -0.04 6.99 -14.78
C THR A 104 0.71 8.32 -14.78
N GLN A 105 1.07 8.85 -13.59
CA GLN A 105 1.85 10.08 -13.49
C GLN A 105 3.26 9.93 -14.08
N LEU A 106 3.87 8.77 -13.94
CA LEU A 106 5.19 8.47 -14.50
C LEU A 106 5.15 8.04 -15.98
N GLY A 107 3.99 7.63 -16.48
CA GLY A 107 3.86 7.09 -17.83
C GLY A 107 4.50 5.71 -18.03
N VAL A 108 4.63 4.91 -16.96
CA VAL A 108 5.26 3.59 -16.97
C VAL A 108 4.25 2.45 -16.81
N ASN A 109 4.70 1.21 -17.03
CA ASN A 109 3.85 0.04 -16.88
C ASN A 109 3.60 -0.31 -15.40
N LEU A 110 2.50 -1.03 -15.17
CA LEU A 110 2.09 -1.49 -13.85
C LEU A 110 2.02 -3.01 -13.81
N GLY A 111 2.55 -3.59 -12.74
CA GLY A 111 2.32 -4.98 -12.36
C GLY A 111 1.76 -5.07 -10.95
N MET A 112 1.33 -6.25 -10.54
CA MET A 112 0.79 -6.45 -9.20
C MET A 112 1.08 -7.85 -8.66
N PHE A 113 1.12 -7.96 -7.34
CA PHE A 113 1.04 -9.23 -6.65
C PHE A 113 -0.39 -9.53 -6.22
N TYR A 114 -0.80 -10.76 -6.47
CA TYR A 114 -2.09 -11.29 -6.08
C TYR A 114 -1.93 -12.35 -4.99
N LYS A 115 -2.67 -12.21 -3.89
CA LYS A 115 -2.67 -13.17 -2.79
C LYS A 115 -3.66 -14.30 -3.09
N ARG A 116 -3.17 -15.38 -3.68
CA ARG A 116 -3.96 -16.59 -3.88
C ARG A 116 -4.25 -17.26 -2.55
N ARG A 117 -5.53 -17.41 -2.20
CA ARG A 117 -5.96 -18.09 -0.98
C ARG A 117 -6.42 -19.52 -1.29
N ASP A 118 -6.12 -20.45 -0.39
CA ASP A 118 -6.68 -21.80 -0.44
C ASP A 118 -8.08 -21.80 0.17
N TYR A 119 -9.08 -21.78 -0.68
CA TYR A 119 -10.47 -21.82 -0.24
C TYR A 119 -10.93 -23.24 0.18
N THR A 120 -10.09 -24.26 0.03
CA THR A 120 -10.39 -25.64 0.45
C THR A 120 -10.11 -25.87 1.92
N ARG A 121 -9.37 -24.95 2.57
CA ARG A 121 -8.96 -25.06 3.97
C ARG A 121 -9.28 -23.77 4.73
N VAL A 122 -9.68 -23.95 5.99
CA VAL A 122 -9.85 -22.85 6.93
C VAL A 122 -8.95 -23.10 8.13
N VAL A 123 -8.01 -22.18 8.39
CA VAL A 123 -7.10 -22.23 9.54
C VAL A 123 -7.32 -20.97 10.37
N ASN A 124 -7.65 -21.13 11.64
CA ASN A 124 -7.98 -20.03 12.56
C ASN A 124 -9.04 -19.05 12.00
N GLY A 125 -10.08 -19.59 11.34
CA GLY A 125 -11.17 -18.79 10.78
C GLY A 125 -10.83 -18.03 9.48
N ARG A 126 -9.68 -18.28 8.87
CA ARG A 126 -9.22 -17.64 7.63
C ARG A 126 -8.72 -18.69 6.63
N ASN A 127 -8.89 -18.40 5.36
CA ASN A 127 -8.32 -19.21 4.30
C ASN A 127 -6.81 -18.86 4.20
N PRO A 128 -5.91 -19.86 4.34
CA PRO A 128 -4.48 -19.59 4.28
C PRO A 128 -4.07 -19.03 2.91
N ILE A 129 -3.10 -18.12 2.91
CA ILE A 129 -2.47 -17.65 1.68
C ILE A 129 -1.56 -18.77 1.19
N VAL A 130 -1.79 -19.25 -0.01
CA VAL A 130 -1.01 -20.33 -0.63
C VAL A 130 0.16 -19.79 -1.39
N GLU A 131 -0.02 -18.64 -2.06
CA GLU A 131 0.99 -18.06 -2.93
C GLU A 131 0.72 -16.58 -3.20
N HIS A 132 1.79 -15.80 -3.29
CA HIS A 132 1.77 -14.49 -3.91
C HIS A 132 2.18 -14.65 -5.37
N GLN A 133 1.23 -14.57 -6.27
CA GLN A 133 1.48 -14.68 -7.70
C GLN A 133 1.68 -13.29 -8.31
N TYR A 134 2.73 -13.14 -9.11
CA TYR A 134 2.97 -11.92 -9.88
C TYR A 134 2.13 -11.91 -11.15
N LEU A 135 1.52 -10.78 -11.44
CA LEU A 135 0.75 -10.50 -12.66
C LEU A 135 1.28 -9.20 -13.28
N GLY A 136 1.79 -9.27 -14.48
CA GLY A 136 2.31 -8.12 -15.22
C GLY A 136 3.36 -8.52 -16.26
N ASP A 137 3.94 -7.50 -16.88
CA ASP A 137 5.05 -7.66 -17.82
C ASP A 137 6.34 -8.09 -17.11
N SER A 138 7.36 -8.52 -17.87
CA SER A 138 8.65 -8.87 -17.29
C SER A 138 9.27 -7.72 -16.51
N VAL A 139 9.74 -8.01 -15.31
CA VAL A 139 10.49 -7.08 -14.43
C VAL A 139 12.00 -7.23 -14.58
N GLU A 140 12.46 -8.19 -15.39
CA GLU A 140 13.89 -8.51 -15.53
C GLU A 140 14.69 -7.28 -15.97
N GLY A 141 15.67 -6.91 -15.16
CA GLY A 141 16.57 -5.77 -15.40
C GLY A 141 15.95 -4.39 -15.17
N LYS A 142 14.63 -4.29 -14.86
CA LYS A 142 13.97 -3.01 -14.63
C LYS A 142 14.10 -2.56 -13.18
N ASP A 143 14.19 -1.28 -12.98
CA ASP A 143 13.98 -0.65 -11.68
C ASP A 143 12.49 -0.72 -11.32
N ILE A 144 12.21 -0.96 -10.05
CA ILE A 144 10.85 -1.17 -9.56
C ILE A 144 10.51 -0.13 -8.50
N ILE A 145 9.34 0.46 -8.61
CA ILE A 145 8.75 1.27 -7.54
C ILE A 145 7.55 0.51 -6.97
N ILE A 146 7.59 0.24 -5.67
CA ILE A 146 6.44 -0.30 -4.93
C ILE A 146 5.82 0.86 -4.15
N VAL A 147 4.50 1.01 -4.24
CA VAL A 147 3.79 2.10 -3.55
C VAL A 147 2.73 1.51 -2.63
N ASP A 148 2.74 1.94 -1.37
CA ASP A 148 1.71 1.57 -0.40
C ASP A 148 1.37 2.76 0.51
N ASP A 149 0.27 2.69 1.28
CA ASP A 149 -0.07 3.72 2.26
C ASP A 149 0.77 3.59 3.52
N MET A 150 1.04 2.37 3.97
CA MET A 150 1.80 2.17 5.19
C MET A 150 2.69 0.93 5.17
N ILE A 151 3.77 1.02 5.93
CA ILE A 151 4.60 -0.12 6.32
C ILE A 151 4.45 -0.31 7.84
N SER A 152 3.92 -1.46 8.27
CA SER A 152 3.83 -1.82 9.67
C SER A 152 5.10 -2.54 10.13
N SER A 153 5.17 -3.88 10.07
CA SER A 153 6.38 -4.65 10.39
C SER A 153 7.38 -4.71 9.24
N GLY A 154 6.93 -4.53 8.01
CA GLY A 154 7.75 -4.65 6.81
C GLY A 154 7.82 -6.05 6.19
N GLU A 155 7.41 -7.08 6.93
CA GLU A 155 7.52 -8.48 6.46
C GLU A 155 6.89 -8.73 5.09
N SER A 156 5.65 -8.27 4.89
CA SER A 156 4.95 -8.44 3.62
C SER A 156 5.63 -7.69 2.47
N MET A 157 6.19 -6.51 2.76
CA MET A 157 6.91 -5.70 1.79
C MET A 157 8.23 -6.36 1.39
N LEU A 158 9.00 -6.85 2.37
CA LEU A 158 10.26 -7.56 2.13
C LEU A 158 10.05 -8.89 1.39
N GLU A 159 8.93 -9.59 1.66
CA GLU A 159 8.56 -10.78 0.89
C GLU A 159 8.33 -10.45 -0.60
N VAL A 160 7.61 -9.36 -0.89
CA VAL A 160 7.41 -8.88 -2.26
C VAL A 160 8.73 -8.50 -2.91
N CYS A 161 9.61 -7.77 -2.22
CA CYS A 161 10.95 -7.42 -2.71
C CYS A 161 11.77 -8.67 -3.05
N SER A 162 11.79 -9.66 -2.15
CA SER A 162 12.51 -10.92 -2.37
C SER A 162 12.02 -11.67 -3.61
N LYS A 163 10.69 -11.70 -3.83
CA LYS A 163 10.11 -12.31 -5.03
C LYS A 163 10.48 -11.58 -6.31
N LEU A 164 10.47 -10.24 -6.28
CA LEU A 164 10.90 -9.43 -7.42
C LEU A 164 12.38 -9.66 -7.75
N LYS A 165 13.24 -9.78 -6.73
CA LYS A 165 14.65 -10.16 -6.93
C LYS A 165 14.78 -11.55 -7.53
N GLY A 166 13.95 -12.52 -7.11
CA GLY A 166 13.88 -13.83 -7.75
C GLY A 166 13.43 -13.78 -9.22
N LEU A 167 12.68 -12.77 -9.63
CA LEU A 167 12.31 -12.48 -11.00
C LEU A 167 13.35 -11.63 -11.75
N LYS A 168 14.52 -11.41 -11.13
CA LYS A 168 15.65 -10.63 -11.65
C LYS A 168 15.36 -9.14 -11.87
N ALA A 169 14.48 -8.55 -11.05
CA ALA A 169 14.32 -7.10 -11.02
C ALA A 169 15.65 -6.40 -10.66
N GLY A 170 15.82 -5.19 -11.18
CA GLY A 170 16.96 -4.33 -10.87
C GLY A 170 16.85 -3.76 -9.44
N ARG A 171 16.96 -2.46 -9.30
CA ARG A 171 16.77 -1.78 -8.00
C ARG A 171 15.29 -1.76 -7.63
N ILE A 172 14.99 -1.83 -6.33
CA ILE A 172 13.63 -1.77 -5.82
C ILE A 172 13.53 -0.60 -4.86
N PHE A 173 12.60 0.31 -5.15
CA PHE A 173 12.31 1.48 -4.34
C PHE A 173 10.92 1.32 -3.72
N VAL A 174 10.83 1.45 -2.40
CA VAL A 174 9.56 1.37 -1.69
C VAL A 174 9.15 2.77 -1.25
N CYS A 175 7.99 3.21 -1.70
CA CYS A 175 7.40 4.49 -1.35
C CYS A 175 6.17 4.25 -0.47
N THR A 176 6.14 4.85 0.71
CA THR A 176 5.01 4.76 1.62
C THR A 176 4.70 6.12 2.24
N THR A 177 3.43 6.36 2.50
CA THR A 177 2.99 7.59 3.18
C THR A 177 3.31 7.54 4.66
N PHE A 178 3.21 6.35 5.26
CA PHE A 178 3.39 6.18 6.70
C PHE A 178 4.22 4.94 7.05
N GLY A 179 5.39 5.16 7.64
CA GLY A 179 6.27 4.09 8.12
C GLY A 179 6.16 3.94 9.65
N LEU A 180 5.54 2.85 10.11
CA LEU A 180 5.48 2.50 11.53
C LEU A 180 6.73 1.78 12.02
N PHE A 181 7.28 0.90 11.18
CA PHE A 181 8.47 0.09 11.47
C PHE A 181 8.43 -0.56 12.86
N CYS A 182 7.30 -1.24 13.18
CA CYS A 182 7.02 -1.79 14.50
C CYS A 182 8.09 -2.76 15.02
N ASN A 183 8.85 -3.39 14.12
CA ASN A 183 9.93 -4.34 14.44
C ASN A 183 11.33 -3.72 14.26
N GLY A 184 11.44 -2.39 14.17
CA GLY A 184 12.71 -1.70 13.90
C GLY A 184 13.05 -1.66 12.41
N LEU A 185 14.24 -1.14 12.11
CA LEU A 185 14.75 -0.98 10.74
C LEU A 185 15.79 -2.06 10.36
N GLU A 186 16.25 -2.85 11.31
CA GLU A 186 17.32 -3.82 11.14
C GLU A 186 17.00 -4.83 10.02
N VAL A 187 15.75 -5.25 9.91
CA VAL A 187 15.31 -6.19 8.86
C VAL A 187 15.43 -5.60 7.46
N PHE A 188 15.25 -4.28 7.32
CA PHE A 188 15.43 -3.56 6.06
C PHE A 188 16.92 -3.38 5.73
N ASP A 189 17.72 -3.06 6.73
CA ASP A 189 19.18 -2.94 6.57
C ASP A 189 19.81 -4.28 6.15
N GLU A 190 19.38 -5.39 6.74
CA GLU A 190 19.80 -6.73 6.35
C GLU A 190 19.35 -7.07 4.92
N ALA A 191 18.10 -6.79 4.57
CA ALA A 191 17.61 -7.01 3.22
C ALA A 191 18.40 -6.19 2.18
N TYR A 192 18.70 -4.92 2.49
CA TYR A 192 19.49 -4.06 1.61
C TYR A 192 20.92 -4.57 1.41
N LYS A 193 21.58 -5.09 2.48
CA LYS A 193 22.94 -5.66 2.39
C LYS A 193 22.99 -6.95 1.57
N ASN A 194 21.88 -7.68 1.55
CA ASN A 194 21.76 -8.95 0.82
C ASN A 194 21.34 -8.78 -0.66
N GLY A 195 21.11 -7.55 -1.12
CA GLY A 195 20.74 -7.21 -2.50
C GLY A 195 19.27 -7.11 -2.71
#